data_1a0fc9f4245bdc1c0ee0cced6cce0fea
#
_entry.id   1a0fc9f4245bdc1c0ee0cced6cce0fea
#
_cell.length_a   1.000
_cell.length_b   1.000
_cell.length_c   1.000
_cell.angle_alpha   90.00
_cell.angle_beta   90.00
_cell.angle_gamma   90.00
#
_symmetry.space_group_name_H-M   'P 1'
#
loop_
_entity.id
_entity.type
_entity.pdbx_description
1 polymer ?
#
loop_
_entity_poly.entity_id
_entity_poly.type
_entity_poly.pdbx_seq_one_letter_code
_entity_poly.pdbx_strand_id
1 'polypeptide(L)'
;MERRMFHREALSVNGELKWYTKSRLGRRESHRSFIQTINLSLDGAKIELDGIYQFEVKSRARLQLGIAFTDVTVLEVGQENGFTTLRLVFMAPNTDFIAFLEENLPTITQDRQFYEGKWT
;
A
#
# COMPACT_ATOMS: atom_id res chain seq x y z
N MET A 1 -9.83 19.28 -1.87
CA MET A 1 -8.39 19.14 -1.58
C MET A 1 -8.19 18.09 -0.51
N GLU A 2 -7.41 17.09 -0.81
CA GLU A 2 -7.13 16.03 0.13
C GLU A 2 -6.12 16.48 1.19
N ARG A 3 -6.46 16.31 2.45
CA ARG A 3 -5.54 16.56 3.55
C ARG A 3 -4.97 15.27 4.05
N ARG A 4 -3.66 15.17 4.04
CA ARG A 4 -2.95 14.00 4.56
C ARG A 4 -2.66 14.21 6.04
N MET A 5 -3.00 13.22 6.86
CA MET A 5 -2.67 13.23 8.28
C MET A 5 -1.21 12.88 8.54
N PHE A 6 -0.59 12.16 7.63
CA PHE A 6 0.76 11.64 7.80
C PHE A 6 1.66 12.05 6.64
N HIS A 7 2.92 12.25 6.93
CA HIS A 7 3.93 12.47 5.89
C HIS A 7 4.03 11.27 4.97
N ARG A 8 4.25 11.57 3.70
CA ARG A 8 4.61 10.57 2.71
C ARG A 8 6.06 10.77 2.32
N GLU A 9 6.82 9.70 2.39
CA GLU A 9 8.21 9.70 1.97
C GLU A 9 8.35 9.06 0.60
N ALA A 10 9.12 9.73 -0.28
CA ALA A 10 9.51 9.17 -1.57
C ALA A 10 10.59 8.11 -1.30
N LEU A 11 10.15 6.93 -0.91
CA LEU A 11 11.04 5.83 -0.58
C LEU A 11 10.67 4.60 -1.39
N SER A 12 11.68 4.04 -2.05
CA SER A 12 11.52 2.84 -2.85
C SER A 12 11.82 1.61 -2.00
N VAL A 13 10.76 0.86 -1.68
CA VAL A 13 10.85 -0.41 -0.97
C VAL A 13 10.24 -1.47 -1.86
N ASN A 14 10.93 -2.60 -1.98
CA ASN A 14 10.42 -3.74 -2.73
C ASN A 14 9.44 -4.52 -1.88
N GLY A 15 8.40 -5.02 -2.53
CA GLY A 15 7.40 -5.83 -1.87
C GLY A 15 6.63 -6.68 -2.85
N GLU A 16 5.49 -7.17 -2.41
CA GLU A 16 4.63 -8.03 -3.21
C GLU A 16 3.17 -7.67 -2.97
N LEU A 17 2.38 -7.67 -4.03
CA LEU A 17 0.94 -7.48 -3.95
C LEU A 17 0.26 -8.76 -4.40
N LYS A 18 -0.76 -9.18 -3.65
CA LYS A 18 -1.63 -10.31 -3.99
C LYS A 18 -3.05 -9.80 -4.08
N TRP A 19 -3.75 -10.24 -5.13
CA TRP A 19 -5.15 -9.87 -5.32
C TRP A 19 -5.90 -10.99 -6.02
N TYR A 20 -7.22 -10.88 -6.06
CA TYR A 20 -8.09 -11.87 -6.67
C TYR A 20 -9.00 -11.22 -7.69
N THR A 21 -9.26 -11.96 -8.76
CA THR A 21 -10.27 -11.61 -9.75
C THR A 21 -11.20 -12.79 -9.94
N LYS A 22 -12.37 -12.55 -10.56
CA LYS A 22 -13.26 -13.63 -10.96
C LYS A 22 -13.08 -13.90 -12.44
N SER A 23 -12.93 -15.18 -12.80
CA SER A 23 -12.93 -15.59 -14.19
C SER A 23 -14.33 -15.51 -14.79
N ARG A 24 -14.45 -15.70 -16.12
CA ARG A 24 -15.74 -15.73 -16.82
C ARG A 24 -16.66 -16.81 -16.25
N LEU A 25 -16.11 -17.88 -15.70
CA LEU A 25 -16.87 -18.98 -15.10
C LEU A 25 -17.19 -18.74 -13.61
N GLY A 26 -16.90 -17.56 -13.10
CA GLY A 26 -17.15 -17.22 -11.72
C GLY A 26 -16.10 -17.77 -10.74
N ARG A 27 -15.04 -18.39 -11.23
CA ARG A 27 -13.96 -18.90 -10.39
C ARG A 27 -13.07 -17.79 -9.91
N ARG A 28 -12.66 -17.86 -8.66
CA ARG A 28 -11.70 -16.93 -8.06
C ARG A 28 -10.30 -17.26 -8.56
N GLU A 29 -9.65 -16.29 -9.17
CA GLU A 29 -8.27 -16.41 -9.63
C GLU A 29 -7.37 -15.56 -8.75
N SER A 30 -6.27 -16.15 -8.27
CA SER A 30 -5.30 -15.41 -7.49
C SER A 30 -4.19 -14.89 -8.40
N HIS A 31 -3.75 -13.68 -8.09
CA HIS A 31 -2.65 -13.01 -8.78
C HIS A 31 -1.64 -12.51 -7.77
N ARG A 32 -0.40 -12.42 -8.19
CA ARG A 32 0.64 -11.81 -7.39
C ARG A 32 1.65 -11.13 -8.30
N SER A 33 2.21 -10.04 -7.82
CA SER A 33 3.23 -9.30 -8.53
C SER A 33 4.21 -8.68 -7.55
N PHE A 34 5.47 -8.63 -7.92
CA PHE A 34 6.42 -7.79 -7.22
C PHE A 34 6.05 -6.34 -7.44
N ILE A 35 6.25 -5.54 -6.41
CA ILE A 35 5.97 -4.11 -6.45
C ILE A 35 7.16 -3.33 -5.91
N GLN A 36 7.17 -2.06 -6.25
CA GLN A 36 8.09 -1.11 -5.68
C GLN A 36 7.27 0.08 -5.19
N THR A 37 7.56 0.55 -3.98
CA THR A 37 6.85 1.73 -3.49
C THR A 37 7.39 2.98 -4.14
N ILE A 38 6.50 3.93 -4.43
CA ILE A 38 6.84 5.27 -4.88
C ILE A 38 6.87 6.21 -3.67
N ASN A 39 5.91 6.04 -2.77
CA ASN A 39 5.92 6.70 -1.47
C ASN A 39 5.22 5.84 -0.42
N LEU A 40 5.54 6.09 0.83
CA LEU A 40 4.98 5.40 1.99
C LEU A 40 4.59 6.39 3.08
N SER A 41 3.56 6.03 3.84
CA SER A 41 3.14 6.73 5.06
C SER A 41 2.52 5.72 6.03
N LEU A 42 2.06 6.18 7.19
CA LEU A 42 1.35 5.30 8.15
C LEU A 42 -0.04 4.88 7.66
N ASP A 43 -0.65 5.60 6.75
CA ASP A 43 -2.02 5.33 6.29
C ASP A 43 -2.10 4.66 4.93
N GLY A 44 -1.03 4.70 4.14
CA GLY A 44 -1.08 4.12 2.81
C GLY A 44 0.22 4.22 2.04
N ALA A 45 0.14 3.82 0.79
CA ALA A 45 1.29 3.82 -0.13
C ALA A 45 0.85 4.07 -1.56
N LYS A 46 1.76 4.62 -2.34
CA LYS A 46 1.68 4.57 -3.80
C LYS A 46 2.72 3.56 -4.26
N ILE A 47 2.29 2.61 -5.06
CA ILE A 47 3.13 1.50 -5.53
C ILE A 47 3.12 1.43 -7.05
N GLU A 48 4.13 0.75 -7.58
CA GLU A 48 4.29 0.50 -9.01
C GLU A 48 4.48 -0.99 -9.24
N LEU A 49 3.73 -1.53 -10.21
CA LEU A 49 3.85 -2.90 -10.69
C LEU A 49 4.37 -2.87 -12.13
N ASP A 50 5.31 -3.76 -12.45
CA ASP A 50 5.77 -3.94 -13.82
C ASP A 50 4.70 -4.71 -14.61
N GLY A 51 4.21 -4.10 -15.67
CA GLY A 51 3.14 -4.65 -16.48
C GLY A 51 1.83 -3.87 -16.33
N ILE A 52 0.89 -4.21 -17.21
CA ILE A 52 -0.44 -3.59 -17.21
C ILE A 52 -1.44 -4.56 -16.61
N TYR A 53 -2.00 -4.17 -15.48
CA TYR A 53 -3.00 -4.96 -14.76
C TYR A 53 -4.29 -4.16 -14.60
N GLN A 54 -5.41 -4.86 -14.60
CA GLN A 54 -6.72 -4.25 -14.39
C GLN A 54 -7.10 -4.34 -12.91
N PHE A 55 -7.31 -3.19 -12.30
CA PHE A 55 -7.79 -3.10 -10.92
C PHE A 55 -9.05 -2.24 -10.88
N GLU A 56 -9.96 -2.61 -10.01
CA GLU A 56 -11.11 -1.78 -9.71
C GLU A 56 -10.83 -0.90 -8.50
N VAL A 57 -11.21 0.38 -8.59
CA VAL A 57 -11.19 1.28 -7.44
C VAL A 57 -12.09 0.71 -6.35
N LYS A 58 -11.65 0.77 -5.11
CA LYS A 58 -12.27 0.19 -3.91
C LYS A 58 -12.15 -1.32 -3.80
N SER A 59 -11.46 -1.98 -4.73
CA SER A 59 -11.14 -3.40 -4.58
C SER A 59 -10.07 -3.61 -3.50
N ARG A 60 -10.01 -4.81 -2.97
CA ARG A 60 -9.08 -5.19 -1.92
C ARG A 60 -7.93 -6.01 -2.45
N ALA A 61 -6.79 -5.87 -1.78
CA ALA A 61 -5.59 -6.64 -2.06
C ALA A 61 -4.82 -6.83 -0.76
N ARG A 62 -3.73 -7.58 -0.82
CA ARG A 62 -2.81 -7.75 0.31
C ARG A 62 -1.43 -7.30 -0.11
N LEU A 63 -0.87 -6.38 0.64
CA LEU A 63 0.47 -5.85 0.44
C LEU A 63 1.43 -6.46 1.44
N GLN A 64 2.56 -6.97 0.95
CA GLN A 64 3.65 -7.46 1.77
C GLN A 64 4.88 -6.60 1.56
N LEU A 65 5.44 -6.08 2.64
CA LEU A 65 6.71 -5.35 2.66
C LEU A 65 7.62 -6.04 3.66
N GLY A 66 8.76 -6.55 3.19
CA GLY A 66 9.59 -7.41 4.01
C GLY A 66 8.84 -8.67 4.39
N ILE A 67 8.78 -8.98 5.69
CA ILE A 67 8.02 -10.12 6.21
C ILE A 67 6.62 -9.73 6.71
N ALA A 68 6.33 -8.43 6.76
CA ALA A 68 5.05 -7.92 7.26
C ALA A 68 4.07 -7.72 6.10
N PHE A 69 2.79 -7.94 6.37
CA PHE A 69 1.75 -7.74 5.38
C PHE A 69 0.51 -7.09 5.99
N THR A 70 -0.26 -6.44 5.15
CA THR A 70 -1.53 -5.82 5.55
C THR A 70 -2.52 -5.86 4.38
N ASP A 71 -3.79 -5.85 4.72
CA ASP A 71 -4.84 -5.69 3.72
C ASP A 71 -4.90 -4.22 3.30
N VAL A 72 -5.18 -4.00 2.03
CA VAL A 72 -5.24 -2.66 1.45
C VAL A 72 -6.49 -2.52 0.58
N THR A 73 -6.91 -1.28 0.40
CA THR A 73 -7.95 -0.92 -0.56
C THR A 73 -7.34 -0.05 -1.64
N VAL A 74 -7.67 -0.34 -2.89
CA VAL A 74 -7.20 0.44 -4.04
C VAL A 74 -8.03 1.72 -4.15
N LEU A 75 -7.37 2.88 -4.09
CA LEU A 75 -8.02 4.19 -4.20
C LEU A 75 -7.93 4.77 -5.61
N GLU A 76 -6.80 4.59 -6.26
CA GLU A 76 -6.54 5.10 -7.60
C GLU A 76 -5.74 4.10 -8.40
N VAL A 77 -5.98 4.06 -9.71
CA VAL A 77 -5.26 3.20 -10.66
C VAL A 77 -4.75 4.08 -11.79
N GLY A 78 -3.46 3.96 -12.08
CA GLY A 78 -2.84 4.61 -13.23
C GLY A 78 -2.06 3.61 -14.05
N GLN A 79 -1.87 3.92 -15.33
CA GLN A 79 -1.07 3.10 -16.22
C GLN A 79 -0.21 4.03 -17.05
N GLU A 80 1.09 3.79 -17.03
CA GLU A 80 2.05 4.63 -17.74
C GLU A 80 3.29 3.82 -18.10
N ASN A 81 3.73 3.93 -19.34
CA ASN A 81 4.99 3.34 -19.83
C ASN A 81 5.15 1.84 -19.52
N GLY A 82 4.06 1.08 -19.60
CA GLY A 82 4.09 -0.36 -19.34
C GLY A 82 4.02 -0.73 -17.87
N PHE A 83 3.78 0.24 -16.98
CA PHE A 83 3.62 0.03 -15.55
C PHE A 83 2.21 0.34 -15.09
N THR A 84 1.78 -0.33 -14.03
CA THR A 84 0.56 0.00 -13.30
C THR A 84 0.93 0.66 -12.00
N THR A 85 0.34 1.81 -11.71
CA THR A 85 0.51 2.48 -10.42
C THR A 85 -0.78 2.40 -9.63
N LEU A 86 -0.66 2.12 -8.36
CA LEU A 86 -1.80 2.01 -7.45
C LEU A 86 -1.57 2.91 -6.25
N ARG A 87 -2.60 3.64 -5.88
CA ARG A 87 -2.64 4.32 -4.60
C ARG A 87 -3.49 3.47 -3.65
N LEU A 88 -2.88 3.10 -2.52
CA LEU A 88 -3.45 2.15 -1.57
C LEU A 88 -3.65 2.81 -0.21
N VAL A 89 -4.73 2.44 0.46
CA VAL A 89 -4.93 2.75 1.88
C VAL A 89 -4.82 1.47 2.68
N PHE A 90 -4.10 1.51 3.80
CA PHE A 90 -3.96 0.36 4.69
C PHE A 90 -5.24 0.15 5.48
N MET A 91 -5.65 -1.11 5.59
CA MET A 91 -6.85 -1.51 6.32
C MET A 91 -6.44 -2.11 7.66
N ALA A 92 -6.49 -1.31 8.72
CA ALA A 92 -6.15 -1.71 10.10
C ALA A 92 -4.82 -2.47 10.17
N PRO A 93 -3.69 -1.83 9.81
CA PRO A 93 -2.40 -2.51 9.82
C PRO A 93 -2.04 -3.00 11.22
N ASN A 94 -1.48 -4.21 11.27
CA ASN A 94 -1.09 -4.82 12.53
C ASN A 94 0.23 -4.23 13.06
N THR A 95 0.58 -4.62 14.28
CA THR A 95 1.78 -4.13 14.95
C THR A 95 3.06 -4.40 14.15
N ASP A 96 3.15 -5.57 13.52
CA ASP A 96 4.34 -5.95 12.75
C ASP A 96 4.51 -5.07 11.52
N PHE A 97 3.41 -4.75 10.84
CA PHE A 97 3.46 -3.87 9.67
C PHE A 97 3.83 -2.44 10.07
N ILE A 98 3.25 -1.95 11.16
CA ILE A 98 3.58 -0.61 11.68
C ILE A 98 5.05 -0.55 12.10
N ALA A 99 5.56 -1.58 12.77
CA ALA A 99 6.97 -1.66 13.16
C ALA A 99 7.89 -1.61 11.93
N PHE A 100 7.53 -2.31 10.85
CA PHE A 100 8.28 -2.24 9.62
C PHE A 100 8.35 -0.80 9.08
N LEU A 101 7.21 -0.09 9.07
CA LEU A 101 7.17 1.29 8.61
C LEU A 101 8.06 2.19 9.49
N GLU A 102 7.99 2.04 10.80
CA GLU A 102 8.79 2.82 11.74
C GLU A 102 10.29 2.61 11.57
N GLU A 103 10.71 1.38 11.29
CA GLU A 103 12.12 1.06 11.06
C GLU A 103 12.66 1.68 9.78
N ASN A 104 11.82 1.82 8.76
CA ASN A 104 12.26 2.23 7.43
C ASN A 104 11.97 3.71 7.13
N LEU A 105 11.10 4.36 7.89
CA LEU A 105 10.64 5.72 7.64
C LEU A 105 10.74 6.56 8.93
N PRO A 106 11.88 7.21 9.18
CA PRO A 106 12.08 7.98 10.43
C PRO A 106 11.02 9.05 10.70
N THR A 107 10.50 9.71 9.66
CA THR A 107 9.46 10.73 9.83
C THR A 107 8.14 10.15 10.31
N ILE A 108 7.86 8.88 10.04
CA ILE A 108 6.65 8.19 10.50
C ILE A 108 6.62 8.11 12.02
N THR A 109 7.77 7.88 12.66
CA THR A 109 7.86 7.85 14.11
C THR A 109 7.45 9.19 14.72
N GLN A 110 7.87 10.31 14.11
CA GLN A 110 7.47 11.64 14.54
C GLN A 110 5.96 11.87 14.42
N ASP A 111 5.37 11.48 13.29
CA ASP A 111 3.94 11.57 13.07
C ASP A 111 3.16 10.79 14.11
N ARG A 112 3.60 9.58 14.41
CA ARG A 112 2.96 8.73 15.41
C ARG A 112 3.06 9.32 16.81
N GLN A 113 4.23 9.82 17.20
CA GLN A 113 4.42 10.46 18.49
C GLN A 113 3.54 11.69 18.66
N PHE A 114 3.45 12.51 17.63
CA PHE A 114 2.57 13.66 17.63
C PHE A 114 1.11 13.26 17.82
N TYR A 115 0.69 12.21 17.13
CA TYR A 115 -0.67 11.72 17.17
C TYR A 115 -1.03 11.14 18.54
N GLU A 116 -0.14 10.36 19.12
CA GLU A 116 -0.31 9.79 20.46
C GLU A 116 -0.32 10.88 21.53
N GLY A 117 0.58 11.86 21.45
CA GLY A 117 0.63 12.98 22.37
C GLY A 117 -0.62 13.84 22.37
N LYS A 118 -1.35 13.87 21.26
CA LYS A 118 -2.60 14.63 21.14
C LYS A 118 -3.74 14.01 21.97
N TRP A 119 -3.68 12.71 22.22
CA TRP A 119 -4.72 11.98 22.92
C TRP A 119 -4.45 11.78 24.40
N THR A 120 -3.28 12.15 24.83
CA THR A 120 -2.91 12.15 26.25
C THR A 120 -3.08 13.55 26.85
#